data_3d6bcc73de98316c2643204b7cbc41e1
#
_entry.id   3d6bcc73de98316c2643204b7cbc41e1
#
_cell.length_a   1.000
_cell.length_b   1.000
_cell.length_c   1.000
_cell.angle_alpha   90.00
_cell.angle_beta   90.00
_cell.angle_gamma   90.00
#
_symmetry.space_group_name_H-M   'P 1'
#
loop_
_entity.id
_entity.type
_entity.pdbx_description
1 polymer ?
#
loop_
_entity_poly.entity_id
_entity_poly.type
_entity_poly.pdbx_seq_one_letter_code
_entity_poly.pdbx_strand_id
1 'polypeptide(L)'
;MKAVFPIILTPDKNGYVVSVPDLNINTEGKDIPDAIEMARDAIGLWGICEEDAGRAIPVASSEFPAHGENEIATLVDIDFAAYRRANDLRTVRKNVTIPSWL
;
A
#
# COMPACT_ATOMS: atom_id res chain seq x y z
N MET A 1 7.29 -11.31 -6.14
CA MET A 1 8.01 -10.10 -6.60
C MET A 1 8.08 -9.09 -5.47
N LYS A 2 9.24 -8.52 -5.26
CA LYS A 2 9.44 -7.48 -4.26
C LYS A 2 9.63 -6.13 -4.94
N ALA A 3 9.14 -5.07 -4.29
CA ALA A 3 9.29 -3.73 -4.81
C ALA A 3 9.43 -2.74 -3.66
N VAL A 4 9.92 -1.55 -3.97
CA VAL A 4 10.05 -0.46 -3.01
C VAL A 4 9.51 0.80 -3.68
N PHE A 5 8.63 1.51 -2.98
CA PHE A 5 8.04 2.74 -3.52
C PHE A 5 8.25 3.90 -2.56
N PRO A 6 8.54 5.10 -3.07
CA PRO A 6 8.59 6.28 -2.22
C PRO A 6 7.18 6.72 -1.82
N ILE A 7 7.05 7.15 -0.57
CA ILE A 7 5.80 7.68 -0.04
C ILE A 7 6.06 9.02 0.63
N ILE A 8 5.00 9.82 0.74
CA ILE A 8 5.04 11.10 1.44
C ILE A 8 4.01 11.07 2.56
N LEU A 9 4.46 11.39 3.77
CA LEU A 9 3.60 11.50 4.95
C LEU A 9 3.38 12.98 5.25
N THR A 10 2.14 13.41 5.20
CA THR A 10 1.77 14.81 5.47
C THR A 10 1.02 14.88 6.79
N PRO A 11 1.52 15.63 7.79
CA PRO A 11 0.83 15.75 9.07
C PRO A 11 -0.58 16.33 8.90
N ASP A 12 -1.52 15.79 9.65
CA ASP A 12 -2.89 16.23 9.68
C ASP A 12 -3.36 16.28 11.13
N LYS A 13 -4.54 16.81 11.38
CA LYS A 13 -5.07 16.97 12.74
C LYS A 13 -5.04 15.70 13.55
N ASN A 14 -5.35 14.57 12.93
CA ASN A 14 -5.53 13.31 13.63
C ASN A 14 -4.51 12.25 13.21
N GLY A 15 -3.42 12.66 12.58
CA GLY A 15 -2.41 11.72 12.14
C GLY A 15 -1.70 12.19 10.89
N TYR A 16 -1.60 11.28 9.91
CA TYR A 16 -0.88 11.55 8.67
C TYR A 16 -1.69 11.14 7.47
N VAL A 17 -1.67 11.97 6.44
CA VAL A 17 -2.13 11.59 5.11
C VAL A 17 -0.93 11.00 4.37
N VAL A 18 -1.14 9.87 3.71
CA VAL A 18 -0.09 9.16 3.01
C VAL A 18 -0.34 9.22 1.52
N SER A 19 0.67 9.60 0.77
CA SER A 19 0.61 9.61 -0.69
C SER A 19 1.66 8.68 -1.25
N VAL A 20 1.29 7.87 -2.26
CA VAL A 20 2.20 7.04 -3.02
C VAL A 20 2.17 7.56 -4.45
N PRO A 21 3.01 8.54 -4.79
CA PRO A 21 2.90 9.24 -6.08
C PRO A 21 3.04 8.33 -7.30
N ASP A 22 3.93 7.34 -7.25
CA ASP A 22 4.17 6.45 -8.38
C ASP A 22 2.93 5.65 -8.77
N LEU A 23 2.03 5.41 -7.82
CA LEU A 23 0.84 4.59 -8.02
C LEU A 23 -0.44 5.40 -7.93
N ASN A 24 -0.33 6.68 -7.63
CA ASN A 24 -1.47 7.58 -7.46
C ASN A 24 -2.46 7.07 -6.40
N ILE A 25 -1.91 6.60 -5.29
CA ILE A 25 -2.67 6.06 -4.16
C ILE A 25 -2.57 7.03 -2.99
N ASN A 26 -3.67 7.20 -2.27
CA ASN A 26 -3.69 7.95 -1.02
C ASN A 26 -4.32 7.09 0.06
N THR A 27 -3.75 7.18 1.25
CA THR A 27 -4.31 6.53 2.44
C THR A 27 -3.99 7.40 3.65
N GLU A 28 -4.23 6.92 4.85
CA GLU A 28 -3.93 7.68 6.05
C GLU A 28 -3.61 6.77 7.21
N GLY A 29 -2.91 7.31 8.20
CA GLY A 29 -2.55 6.59 9.41
C GLY A 29 -2.58 7.52 10.60
N LYS A 30 -2.65 6.97 11.79
CA LYS A 30 -2.76 7.76 13.02
C LYS A 30 -1.40 8.19 13.56
N ASP A 31 -0.34 7.50 13.19
CA ASP A 31 1.03 7.86 13.53
C ASP A 31 1.94 7.37 12.41
N ILE A 32 3.25 7.59 12.54
CA ILE A 32 4.19 7.23 11.47
C ILE A 32 4.23 5.72 11.23
N PRO A 33 4.36 4.86 12.26
CA PRO A 33 4.34 3.42 12.02
C PRO A 33 3.04 2.95 11.38
N ASP A 34 1.90 3.44 11.84
CA ASP A 34 0.61 3.08 11.28
C ASP A 34 0.48 3.55 9.83
N ALA A 35 0.96 4.76 9.53
CA ALA A 35 0.94 5.30 8.19
C ALA A 35 1.75 4.43 7.21
N ILE A 36 2.91 3.96 7.64
CA ILE A 36 3.74 3.07 6.84
C ILE A 36 3.04 1.74 6.60
N GLU A 37 2.41 1.18 7.63
CA GLU A 37 1.63 -0.06 7.50
C GLU A 37 0.47 0.11 6.53
N MET A 38 -0.25 1.22 6.64
CA MET A 38 -1.37 1.50 5.75
C MET A 38 -0.91 1.67 4.30
N ALA A 39 0.24 2.31 4.10
CA ALA A 39 0.82 2.43 2.77
C ALA A 39 1.18 1.07 2.18
N ARG A 40 1.81 0.21 2.98
CA ARG A 40 2.18 -1.13 2.53
C ARG A 40 0.95 -1.94 2.16
N ASP A 41 -0.09 -1.88 2.96
CA ASP A 41 -1.33 -2.59 2.69
C ASP A 41 -2.01 -2.08 1.41
N ALA A 42 -2.06 -0.78 1.24
CA ALA A 42 -2.67 -0.19 0.05
C ALA A 42 -1.89 -0.56 -1.22
N ILE A 43 -0.56 -0.52 -1.16
CA ILE A 43 0.29 -0.90 -2.29
C ILE A 43 0.11 -2.38 -2.62
N GLY A 44 0.07 -3.23 -1.58
CA GLY A 44 -0.12 -4.67 -1.76
C GLY A 44 -1.44 -4.99 -2.44
N LEU A 45 -2.52 -4.42 -1.97
CA LEU A 45 -3.83 -4.62 -2.54
C LEU A 45 -3.90 -4.12 -3.99
N TRP A 46 -3.34 -2.93 -4.23
CA TRP A 46 -3.30 -2.36 -5.57
C TRP A 46 -2.53 -3.29 -6.52
N GLY A 47 -1.38 -3.81 -6.08
CA GLY A 47 -0.56 -4.70 -6.89
C GLY A 47 -1.26 -5.99 -7.26
N ILE A 48 -1.96 -6.60 -6.31
CA ILE A 48 -2.73 -7.81 -6.57
C ILE A 48 -3.80 -7.53 -7.63
N CYS A 49 -4.51 -6.42 -7.50
CA CYS A 49 -5.56 -6.06 -8.45
C CYS A 49 -4.98 -5.84 -9.85
N GLU A 50 -3.81 -5.22 -9.94
CA GLU A 50 -3.17 -5.00 -11.23
C GLU A 50 -2.70 -6.31 -11.87
N GLU A 51 -2.11 -7.21 -11.08
CA GLU A 51 -1.71 -8.51 -11.56
C GLU A 51 -2.91 -9.32 -12.07
N ASP A 52 -3.98 -9.33 -11.32
CA ASP A 52 -5.20 -10.05 -11.68
C ASP A 52 -5.86 -9.49 -12.93
N ALA A 53 -5.70 -8.20 -13.17
CA ALA A 53 -6.21 -7.55 -14.37
C ALA A 53 -5.26 -7.67 -15.57
N GLY A 54 -4.09 -8.26 -15.37
CA GLY A 54 -3.10 -8.43 -16.43
C GLY A 54 -2.31 -7.16 -16.73
N ARG A 55 -2.34 -6.18 -15.84
CA ARG A 55 -1.56 -4.96 -16.01
C ARG A 55 -0.22 -5.06 -15.29
N ALA A 56 0.80 -4.43 -15.87
CA ALA A 56 2.13 -4.44 -15.27
C ALA A 56 2.19 -3.48 -14.09
N ILE A 57 2.95 -3.89 -13.07
CA ILE A 57 3.23 -3.02 -11.93
C ILE A 57 4.38 -2.09 -12.35
N PRO A 58 4.24 -0.77 -12.22
CA PRO A 58 5.29 0.14 -12.66
C PRO A 58 6.53 0.02 -11.79
N VAL A 59 7.66 0.37 -12.40
CA VAL A 59 8.93 0.43 -11.69
C VAL A 59 8.92 1.67 -10.81
N ALA A 60 9.38 1.54 -9.56
CA ALA A 60 9.44 2.65 -8.63
C ALA A 60 10.43 3.72 -9.10
N SER A 61 10.13 4.96 -8.76
CA SER A 61 11.05 6.07 -9.02
C SER A 61 12.34 5.90 -8.26
N SER A 62 13.44 6.36 -8.86
CA SER A 62 14.76 6.31 -8.21
C SER A 62 15.00 7.52 -7.31
N GLU A 63 14.11 8.49 -7.32
CA GLU A 63 14.24 9.73 -6.56
C GLU A 63 13.01 9.95 -5.71
N PHE A 64 13.19 10.64 -4.58
CA PHE A 64 12.06 11.04 -3.77
C PHE A 64 11.26 12.11 -4.49
N PRO A 65 9.92 12.07 -4.43
CA PRO A 65 9.09 13.13 -4.99
C PRO A 65 9.26 14.42 -4.20
N ALA A 66 8.95 15.54 -4.83
CA ALA A 66 8.97 16.84 -4.17
C ALA A 66 7.96 16.84 -3.01
N HIS A 67 8.35 17.42 -1.89
CA HIS A 67 7.50 17.47 -0.70
C HIS A 67 7.80 18.74 0.10
N GLY A 68 6.89 19.11 0.99
CA GLY A 68 7.05 20.28 1.84
C GLY A 68 7.97 20.04 3.02
N GLU A 69 8.31 21.11 3.73
CA GLU A 69 9.23 21.04 4.86
C GLU A 69 8.70 20.19 6.01
N ASN A 70 7.39 20.21 6.23
CA ASN A 70 6.76 19.48 7.31
C ASN A 70 6.32 18.08 6.87
N GLU A 71 6.57 17.71 5.63
CA GLU A 71 6.24 16.39 5.12
C GLU A 71 7.44 15.47 5.22
N ILE A 72 7.17 14.18 5.36
CA ILE A 72 8.21 13.17 5.48
C ILE A 72 8.19 12.30 4.23
N ALA A 73 9.33 12.23 3.54
CA ALA A 73 9.48 11.32 2.41
C ALA A 73 10.27 10.10 2.88
N THR A 74 9.75 8.91 2.61
CA THR A 74 10.42 7.67 2.98
C THR A 74 10.11 6.59 1.96
N LEU A 75 10.68 5.42 2.16
CA LEU A 75 10.48 4.27 1.27
C LEU A 75 9.70 3.19 1.98
N VAL A 76 8.83 2.51 1.23
CA VAL A 76 8.08 1.37 1.74
C VAL A 76 8.35 0.18 0.83
N ASP A 77 8.71 -0.93 1.43
CA ASP A 77 8.92 -2.18 0.72
C ASP A 77 7.65 -3.04 0.76
N ILE A 78 7.48 -3.86 -0.25
CA ILE A 78 6.35 -4.77 -0.35
C ILE A 78 6.82 -6.06 -1.04
N ASP A 79 6.38 -7.19 -0.49
CA ASP A 79 6.51 -8.47 -1.16
C ASP A 79 5.11 -8.86 -1.62
N PHE A 80 4.83 -8.71 -2.90
CA PHE A 80 3.49 -8.95 -3.43
C PHE A 80 3.08 -10.41 -3.29
N ALA A 81 4.02 -11.34 -3.43
CA ALA A 81 3.71 -12.76 -3.26
C ALA A 81 3.30 -13.07 -1.83
N ALA A 82 4.02 -12.52 -0.85
CA ALA A 82 3.68 -12.70 0.55
C ALA A 82 2.34 -12.06 0.90
N TYR A 83 2.10 -10.87 0.36
CA TYR A 83 0.84 -10.17 0.59
C TYR A 83 -0.33 -10.98 0.02
N ARG A 84 -0.17 -11.50 -1.20
CA ARG A 84 -1.20 -12.33 -1.84
C ARG A 84 -1.49 -13.57 -1.02
N ARG A 85 -0.47 -14.25 -0.52
CA ARG A 85 -0.69 -15.47 0.30
C ARG A 85 -1.51 -15.16 1.54
N ALA A 86 -1.18 -14.07 2.23
CA ALA A 86 -1.89 -13.67 3.45
C ALA A 86 -3.35 -13.31 3.17
N ASN A 87 -3.61 -12.65 2.05
CA ASN A 87 -4.95 -12.18 1.72
C ASN A 87 -5.81 -13.23 1.03
N ASP A 88 -5.21 -14.12 0.24
CA ASP A 88 -5.94 -15.23 -0.37
C ASP A 88 -6.52 -16.15 0.69
N LEU A 89 -5.79 -16.38 1.77
CA LEU A 89 -6.31 -17.19 2.87
C LEU A 89 -7.58 -16.60 3.47
N ARG A 90 -7.68 -15.27 3.49
CA ARG A 90 -8.88 -14.61 4.01
C ARG A 90 -10.02 -14.66 3.01
N THR A 91 -9.74 -14.52 1.72
CA THR A 91 -10.77 -14.49 0.70
C THR A 91 -11.34 -15.86 0.42
N VAL A 92 -10.55 -16.91 0.50
CA VAL A 92 -11.02 -18.27 0.28
C VAL A 92 -12.16 -18.64 1.22
N ARG A 93 -12.21 -18.05 2.35
CA ARG A 93 -13.23 -18.37 3.36
C ARG A 93 -14.56 -17.69 3.14
N LYS A 94 -14.69 -16.91 2.23
CA LYS A 94 -16.00 -16.33 2.00
C LYS A 94 -16.74 -17.06 0.92
N ASN A 95 -16.47 -17.21 0.96
CA ASN A 95 -17.26 -17.63 0.20
C ASN A 95 -17.86 -18.19 0.35
N VAL A 96 -17.44 -17.81 0.94
CA VAL A 96 -17.99 -18.11 1.00
C VAL A 96 -18.51 -18.03 1.52
N THR A 97 -18.42 -17.81 1.85
CA THR A 97 -18.90 -17.73 2.16
C THR A 97 -19.27 -17.64 2.67
N ILE A 98 -19.22 -17.61 2.96
CA ILE A 98 -19.46 -17.58 3.46
C ILE A 98 -19.83 -17.56 4.02
N PRO A 99 -19.86 -17.59 4.19
CA PRO A 99 -20.09 -17.60 4.70
C PRO A 99 -20.33 -17.74 5.30
N SER A 100 -20.21 -17.85 5.33
CA SER A 100 -20.15 -18.03 5.76
C SER A 100 -20.09 -18.31 6.29
N TRP A 101 -20.11 -18.29 6.65
CA TRP A 101 -19.93 -18.57 7.11
C TRP A 101 -20.03 -18.38 7.56
N LEU A 102 -19.66 -18.16 7.16
CA LEU A 102 -19.61 -17.96 7.31
C LEU A 102 -19.79 -17.89 7.53
#